data_2a95122d10dd35a42691e1c659659c49
#
_entry.id   2a95122d10dd35a42691e1c659659c49
#
_cell.length_a   1.000
_cell.length_b   1.000
_cell.length_c   1.000
_cell.angle_alpha   90.00
_cell.angle_beta   90.00
_cell.angle_gamma   90.00
#
_symmetry.space_group_name_H-M   'P 1'
#
loop_
_entity.id
_entity.type
_entity.pdbx_description
1 polymer ?
#
loop_
_entity_poly.entity_id
_entity_poly.type
_entity_poly.pdbx_seq_one_letter_code
_entity_poly.pdbx_strand_id
1 'polypeptide(L)'
;MSRNLIAVIGGLAATAAAETIHGAVVFSRHGDRTTKWYGAQSLTSLGAEQNYQVGSEYRNRYLEADSDFQILGISEDKYVSSQLFASAPDQGILMNTATAFLQGFYPPLGEIAPEIASQTLNNGTNSTSPIDGYQYVVLHGINDNSPDTIWIKGDDSCPAYKNASKSFAKSDEFQERVDATSDFYAGFYDVLSGGVYNLKPENMTYANAYNIFDLVNVARIHNETSPARNVSDEDLFQLRTLADSAELGQNWNASQPARSIGAETLLGGVLTQLNQTVASEGKLKFSLYAGSYDTFLAFFGVADLLDVSEDFHGLPEYASTMAFELFSDDTDEFPSDTDDLQVRWLFKNGTSGELTNFPLFGTGEDSLSWSRFVTEVEERAIIDVGDWCAQCSATEDFCAAYEDDESAETEEDNEEGGNGGGMSNAVAGVIGAMVTLGVVALIGAVVFLMKKRKTAAHGVEKSSVRSGSTDANATSNNV
;
A
#
# COMPACT_ATOMS: atom_id res chain seq x y z
N MET A 1 35.00 61.51 -1.02
CA MET A 1 34.99 60.47 -2.09
C MET A 1 34.74 59.10 -1.44
N SER A 2 33.47 58.74 -1.32
CA SER A 2 33.06 57.45 -0.74
C SER A 2 32.82 56.48 -1.88
N ARG A 3 33.56 55.39 -1.95
CA ARG A 3 33.37 54.31 -2.91
C ARG A 3 32.39 53.30 -2.29
N ASN A 4 31.18 53.20 -2.84
CA ASN A 4 30.24 52.14 -2.57
C ASN A 4 30.70 50.84 -3.26
N LEU A 5 31.04 49.85 -2.47
CA LEU A 5 31.23 48.47 -2.93
C LEU A 5 29.86 47.80 -2.99
N ILE A 6 29.35 47.54 -4.20
CA ILE A 6 28.17 46.69 -4.41
C ILE A 6 28.68 45.24 -4.39
N ALA A 7 28.37 44.51 -3.32
CA ALA A 7 28.54 43.05 -3.28
C ALA A 7 27.41 42.41 -4.09
N VAL A 8 27.74 41.85 -5.24
CA VAL A 8 26.83 40.94 -5.99
C VAL A 8 26.86 39.60 -5.29
N ILE A 9 25.81 39.31 -4.54
CA ILE A 9 25.54 37.97 -4.04
C ILE A 9 24.97 37.18 -5.20
N GLY A 10 25.82 36.39 -5.87
CA GLY A 10 25.39 35.40 -6.83
C GLY A 10 24.71 34.27 -6.05
N GLY A 11 23.39 34.22 -6.07
CA GLY A 11 22.66 33.04 -5.64
C GLY A 11 22.99 31.88 -6.59
N LEU A 12 23.68 30.87 -6.10
CA LEU A 12 23.69 29.56 -6.73
C LEU A 12 22.26 29.02 -6.60
N ALA A 13 21.45 29.12 -7.64
CA ALA A 13 20.31 28.29 -7.80
C ALA A 13 20.86 26.85 -7.97
N ALA A 14 20.74 26.03 -6.96
CA ALA A 14 20.87 24.59 -7.14
C ALA A 14 19.76 24.20 -8.13
N THR A 15 20.12 23.87 -9.36
CA THR A 15 19.20 23.18 -10.26
C THR A 15 18.96 21.83 -9.60
N ALA A 16 17.76 21.57 -9.06
CA ALA A 16 17.37 20.22 -8.76
C ALA A 16 17.62 19.40 -10.04
N ALA A 17 18.40 18.34 -9.94
CA ALA A 17 18.50 17.41 -11.03
C ALA A 17 17.10 16.89 -11.34
N ALA A 18 16.73 16.81 -12.61
CA ALA A 18 15.48 16.17 -12.99
C ALA A 18 15.56 14.70 -12.59
N GLU A 19 14.48 14.17 -12.06
CA GLU A 19 14.38 12.78 -11.60
C GLU A 19 13.32 12.08 -12.44
N THR A 20 13.48 10.76 -12.63
CA THR A 20 12.46 9.92 -13.30
C THR A 20 11.90 8.91 -12.31
N ILE A 21 10.59 8.96 -12.08
CA ILE A 21 9.90 7.98 -11.25
C ILE A 21 9.60 6.73 -12.08
N HIS A 22 10.02 5.57 -11.60
CA HIS A 22 9.80 4.28 -12.27
C HIS A 22 8.64 3.49 -11.68
N GLY A 23 8.31 3.73 -10.41
CA GLY A 23 7.19 3.09 -9.74
C GLY A 23 6.97 3.61 -8.33
N ALA A 24 5.80 3.30 -7.79
CA ALA A 24 5.44 3.64 -6.42
C ALA A 24 4.63 2.54 -5.75
N VAL A 25 4.88 2.33 -4.45
CA VAL A 25 4.06 1.47 -3.57
C VAL A 25 3.43 2.35 -2.52
N VAL A 26 2.11 2.34 -2.41
CA VAL A 26 1.34 3.17 -1.48
C VAL A 26 0.59 2.31 -0.50
N PHE A 27 0.69 2.63 0.80
CA PHE A 27 -0.16 2.11 1.84
C PHE A 27 -1.12 3.21 2.30
N SER A 28 -2.44 2.95 2.22
CA SER A 28 -3.50 3.92 2.52
C SER A 28 -4.31 3.50 3.73
N ARG A 29 -4.43 4.39 4.72
CA ARG A 29 -5.37 4.25 5.82
C ARG A 29 -6.80 4.45 5.32
N HIS A 30 -7.78 3.74 5.94
CA HIS A 30 -9.19 4.02 5.71
C HIS A 30 -9.55 5.48 6.09
N GLY A 31 -10.53 6.04 5.38
CA GLY A 31 -11.14 7.31 5.72
C GLY A 31 -12.04 7.24 6.95
N ASP A 32 -12.83 8.29 7.16
CA ASP A 32 -13.80 8.37 8.25
C ASP A 32 -14.76 7.17 8.25
N ARG A 33 -15.13 6.70 9.45
CA ARG A 33 -15.90 5.48 9.64
C ARG A 33 -16.81 5.54 10.86
N THR A 34 -17.71 4.57 10.96
CA THR A 34 -18.47 4.35 12.18
C THR A 34 -17.57 3.97 13.35
N THR A 35 -17.99 4.34 14.59
CA THR A 35 -17.16 4.08 15.78
C THR A 35 -16.84 2.60 15.96
N LYS A 36 -15.61 2.31 16.43
CA LYS A 36 -15.11 0.97 16.74
C LYS A 36 -15.86 0.32 17.92
N TRP A 37 -16.45 1.13 18.79
CA TRP A 37 -17.13 0.67 20.00
C TRP A 37 -18.27 -0.33 19.74
N TYR A 38 -18.96 -0.20 18.62
CA TYR A 38 -20.10 -1.07 18.27
C TYR A 38 -19.72 -2.32 17.45
N GLY A 39 -18.44 -2.58 17.29
CA GLY A 39 -17.93 -3.76 16.54
C GLY A 39 -17.69 -3.47 15.07
N ALA A 40 -18.40 -4.15 14.17
CA ALA A 40 -18.14 -4.03 12.73
C ALA A 40 -18.19 -2.57 12.24
N GLN A 41 -17.09 -2.14 11.62
CA GLN A 41 -16.91 -0.78 11.13
C GLN A 41 -17.33 -0.69 9.66
N SER A 42 -17.87 0.47 9.29
CA SER A 42 -18.22 0.79 7.91
C SER A 42 -17.64 2.14 7.54
N LEU A 43 -17.04 2.23 6.36
CA LEU A 43 -16.62 3.50 5.79
C LEU A 43 -17.85 4.39 5.61
N THR A 44 -17.77 5.65 6.03
CA THR A 44 -18.84 6.62 5.80
C THR A 44 -18.73 7.25 4.41
N SER A 45 -19.74 8.02 4.00
CA SER A 45 -19.64 8.81 2.76
C SER A 45 -18.51 9.83 2.83
N LEU A 46 -18.28 10.44 4.01
CA LEU A 46 -17.14 11.33 4.25
C LEU A 46 -15.83 10.57 4.07
N GLY A 47 -15.71 9.36 4.63
CA GLY A 47 -14.52 8.54 4.48
C GLY A 47 -14.24 8.11 3.04
N ALA A 48 -15.29 7.79 2.28
CA ALA A 48 -15.16 7.51 0.86
C ALA A 48 -14.68 8.74 0.08
N GLU A 49 -15.23 9.93 0.37
CA GLU A 49 -14.79 11.20 -0.22
C GLU A 49 -13.31 11.51 0.10
N GLN A 50 -12.90 11.29 1.36
CA GLN A 50 -11.51 11.47 1.79
C GLN A 50 -10.54 10.59 1.00
N ASN A 51 -10.83 9.29 0.87
CA ASN A 51 -9.96 8.38 0.11
C ASN A 51 -10.00 8.67 -1.40
N TYR A 52 -11.14 9.08 -1.95
CA TYR A 52 -11.26 9.53 -3.33
C TYR A 52 -10.38 10.77 -3.60
N GLN A 53 -10.45 11.77 -2.72
CA GLN A 53 -9.63 12.98 -2.83
C GLN A 53 -8.14 12.64 -2.81
N VAL A 54 -7.71 11.80 -1.86
CA VAL A 54 -6.30 11.36 -1.79
C VAL A 54 -5.90 10.60 -3.07
N GLY A 55 -6.75 9.70 -3.57
CA GLY A 55 -6.52 9.01 -4.84
C GLY A 55 -6.36 9.98 -6.02
N SER A 56 -7.17 11.06 -6.06
CA SER A 56 -7.06 12.11 -7.08
C SER A 56 -5.74 12.90 -6.97
N GLU A 57 -5.25 13.15 -5.75
CA GLU A 57 -3.95 13.80 -5.55
C GLU A 57 -2.79 12.91 -6.01
N TYR A 58 -2.88 11.60 -5.78
CA TYR A 58 -1.92 10.63 -6.32
C TYR A 58 -1.99 10.52 -7.85
N ARG A 59 -3.20 10.66 -8.45
CA ARG A 59 -3.35 10.83 -9.90
C ARG A 59 -2.58 12.04 -10.40
N ASN A 60 -2.82 13.20 -9.79
CA ASN A 60 -2.14 14.45 -10.18
C ASN A 60 -0.62 14.34 -10.09
N ARG A 61 -0.11 13.58 -9.13
CA ARG A 61 1.33 13.37 -8.97
C ARG A 61 1.91 12.38 -9.98
N TYR A 62 1.27 11.21 -10.16
CA TYR A 62 1.89 10.09 -10.86
C TYR A 62 1.39 9.84 -12.27
N LEU A 63 0.21 10.35 -12.64
CA LEU A 63 -0.40 10.09 -13.93
C LEU A 63 -0.39 11.30 -14.86
N GLU A 64 -0.64 12.51 -14.34
CA GLU A 64 -0.77 13.71 -15.18
C GLU A 64 0.55 14.04 -15.90
N ALA A 65 0.44 14.29 -17.22
CA ALA A 65 1.61 14.50 -18.10
C ALA A 65 2.41 15.79 -17.78
N ASP A 66 1.82 16.73 -17.06
CA ASP A 66 2.47 17.97 -16.63
C ASP A 66 3.07 17.89 -15.22
N SER A 67 3.00 16.71 -14.59
CA SER A 67 3.63 16.47 -13.29
C SER A 67 5.12 16.16 -13.43
N ASP A 68 5.96 16.84 -12.64
CA ASP A 68 7.38 16.53 -12.52
C ASP A 68 7.66 15.12 -11.92
N PHE A 69 6.62 14.47 -11.38
CA PHE A 69 6.68 13.15 -10.75
C PHE A 69 5.87 12.08 -11.49
N GLN A 70 5.50 12.34 -12.75
CA GLN A 70 4.80 11.32 -13.53
C GLN A 70 5.64 10.04 -13.60
N ILE A 71 5.02 8.89 -13.34
CA ILE A 71 5.70 7.60 -13.48
C ILE A 71 5.96 7.34 -14.97
N LEU A 72 7.21 7.07 -15.32
CA LEU A 72 7.66 6.85 -16.69
C LEU A 72 6.78 5.82 -17.41
N GLY A 73 6.10 6.27 -18.47
CA GLY A 73 5.28 5.43 -19.34
C GLY A 73 4.03 4.83 -18.68
N ILE A 74 3.54 5.41 -17.57
CA ILE A 74 2.23 5.06 -17.03
C ILE A 74 1.12 5.51 -17.98
N SER A 75 0.03 4.76 -18.03
CA SER A 75 -1.14 5.16 -18.82
C SER A 75 -1.91 6.24 -18.06
N GLU A 76 -1.95 7.44 -18.60
CA GLU A 76 -2.52 8.61 -17.94
C GLU A 76 -4.04 8.50 -17.76
N ASP A 77 -4.78 8.19 -18.83
CA ASP A 77 -6.24 8.22 -18.82
C ASP A 77 -6.86 6.87 -18.54
N LYS A 78 -6.33 5.84 -19.19
CA LYS A 78 -6.95 4.51 -19.20
C LYS A 78 -6.21 3.53 -18.32
N TYR A 79 -6.92 2.92 -17.38
CA TYR A 79 -6.39 1.83 -16.58
C TYR A 79 -5.83 0.68 -17.43
N VAL A 80 -4.60 0.29 -17.14
CA VAL A 80 -3.89 -0.85 -17.72
C VAL A 80 -3.51 -1.84 -16.64
N SER A 81 -4.10 -3.03 -16.67
CA SER A 81 -3.99 -4.01 -15.59
C SER A 81 -2.56 -4.50 -15.30
N SER A 82 -1.65 -4.46 -16.31
CA SER A 82 -0.25 -4.83 -16.11
C SER A 82 0.60 -3.75 -15.44
N GLN A 83 0.07 -2.52 -15.30
CA GLN A 83 0.77 -1.38 -14.70
C GLN A 83 0.39 -1.16 -13.24
N LEU A 84 -0.67 -1.81 -12.75
CA LEU A 84 -1.21 -1.54 -11.44
C LEU A 84 -1.53 -2.84 -10.69
N PHE A 85 -1.12 -2.88 -9.42
CA PHE A 85 -1.53 -3.85 -8.43
C PHE A 85 -2.28 -3.15 -7.30
N ALA A 86 -3.41 -3.69 -6.85
CA ALA A 86 -4.12 -3.16 -5.68
C ALA A 86 -4.66 -4.30 -4.83
N SER A 87 -4.49 -4.19 -3.53
CA SER A 87 -4.90 -5.21 -2.58
C SER A 87 -5.40 -4.61 -1.27
N ALA A 88 -6.39 -5.27 -0.69
CA ALA A 88 -6.92 -4.95 0.64
C ALA A 88 -7.39 -6.24 1.33
N PRO A 89 -7.36 -6.31 2.66
CA PRO A 89 -8.08 -7.35 3.40
C PRO A 89 -9.56 -7.41 2.99
N ASP A 90 -10.13 -8.61 2.90
CA ASP A 90 -11.55 -8.83 2.57
C ASP A 90 -12.48 -8.37 3.71
N GLN A 91 -12.37 -7.11 4.03
CA GLN A 91 -13.16 -6.38 5.02
C GLN A 91 -13.81 -5.18 4.33
N GLY A 92 -15.12 -5.02 4.52
CA GLY A 92 -15.90 -4.00 3.81
C GLY A 92 -15.34 -2.59 3.91
N ILE A 93 -14.78 -2.21 5.07
CA ILE A 93 -14.17 -0.90 5.25
C ILE A 93 -12.91 -0.73 4.39
N LEU A 94 -12.02 -1.72 4.35
CA LEU A 94 -10.73 -1.63 3.65
C LEU A 94 -10.89 -1.82 2.14
N MET A 95 -11.78 -2.73 1.71
CA MET A 95 -12.17 -2.88 0.30
C MET A 95 -12.77 -1.58 -0.25
N ASN A 96 -13.65 -0.92 0.50
CA ASN A 96 -14.26 0.35 0.09
C ASN A 96 -13.26 1.50 0.11
N THR A 97 -12.30 1.51 1.04
CA THR A 97 -11.17 2.45 1.08
C THR A 97 -10.36 2.38 -0.21
N ALA A 98 -9.86 1.18 -0.56
CA ALA A 98 -9.10 0.97 -1.79
C ALA A 98 -9.94 1.32 -3.03
N THR A 99 -11.22 0.94 -3.06
CA THR A 99 -12.12 1.26 -4.17
C THR A 99 -12.26 2.78 -4.35
N ALA A 100 -12.50 3.52 -3.26
CA ALA A 100 -12.64 4.98 -3.32
C ALA A 100 -11.34 5.66 -3.78
N PHE A 101 -10.18 5.22 -3.26
CA PHE A 101 -8.87 5.69 -3.72
C PHE A 101 -8.69 5.45 -5.22
N LEU A 102 -8.96 4.23 -5.70
CA LEU A 102 -8.80 3.86 -7.11
C LEU A 102 -9.77 4.59 -8.04
N GLN A 103 -10.94 4.99 -7.56
CA GLN A 103 -11.86 5.85 -8.30
C GLN A 103 -11.32 7.27 -8.48
N GLY A 104 -10.59 7.79 -7.49
CA GLY A 104 -9.88 9.07 -7.62
C GLY A 104 -8.64 8.96 -8.52
N PHE A 105 -7.94 7.83 -8.45
CA PHE A 105 -6.72 7.57 -9.22
C PHE A 105 -7.02 7.33 -10.71
N TYR A 106 -8.07 6.55 -11.03
CA TYR A 106 -8.60 6.34 -12.38
C TYR A 106 -10.09 6.66 -12.42
N PRO A 107 -10.48 7.96 -12.47
CA PRO A 107 -11.87 8.37 -12.54
C PRO A 107 -12.55 7.91 -13.85
N PRO A 108 -13.89 8.07 -13.99
CA PRO A 108 -14.57 7.71 -15.21
C PRO A 108 -13.99 8.41 -16.45
N LEU A 109 -13.81 7.66 -17.54
CA LEU A 109 -13.24 8.21 -18.80
C LEU A 109 -14.04 9.37 -19.37
N GLY A 110 -15.36 9.41 -19.17
CA GLY A 110 -16.18 10.52 -19.60
C GLY A 110 -15.84 11.86 -18.96
N GLU A 111 -15.21 11.83 -17.77
CA GLU A 111 -14.75 13.01 -17.05
C GLU A 111 -13.39 13.50 -17.54
N ILE A 112 -12.45 12.58 -17.81
CA ILE A 112 -11.03 12.90 -18.07
C ILE A 112 -10.62 12.78 -19.53
N ALA A 113 -11.22 11.86 -20.29
CA ALA A 113 -10.86 11.56 -21.70
C ALA A 113 -12.11 11.11 -22.48
N PRO A 114 -13.10 12.00 -22.69
CA PRO A 114 -14.38 11.63 -23.29
C PRO A 114 -14.27 11.07 -24.71
N GLU A 115 -13.20 11.39 -25.45
CA GLU A 115 -12.94 10.89 -26.82
C GLU A 115 -12.65 9.40 -26.85
N ILE A 116 -12.14 8.80 -25.74
CA ILE A 116 -11.87 7.36 -25.63
C ILE A 116 -12.87 6.64 -24.70
N ALA A 117 -13.82 7.36 -24.11
CA ALA A 117 -14.81 6.80 -23.18
C ALA A 117 -15.78 5.84 -23.88
N SER A 118 -15.97 5.98 -25.20
CA SER A 118 -16.93 5.21 -25.98
C SER A 118 -16.25 4.34 -27.02
N GLN A 119 -16.77 3.11 -27.19
CA GLN A 119 -16.39 2.19 -28.26
C GLN A 119 -17.45 2.19 -29.35
N THR A 120 -17.05 2.37 -30.61
CA THR A 120 -17.93 2.18 -31.77
C THR A 120 -18.04 0.68 -32.11
N LEU A 121 -19.24 0.16 -32.07
CA LEU A 121 -19.54 -1.23 -32.40
C LEU A 121 -19.65 -1.43 -33.91
N ASN A 122 -19.58 -2.69 -34.37
CA ASN A 122 -19.66 -3.03 -35.80
C ASN A 122 -20.98 -2.61 -36.49
N ASN A 123 -22.07 -2.41 -35.73
CA ASN A 123 -23.32 -1.91 -36.22
C ASN A 123 -23.39 -0.37 -36.31
N GLY A 124 -22.28 0.33 -35.98
CA GLY A 124 -22.20 1.76 -36.02
C GLY A 124 -22.74 2.49 -34.78
N THR A 125 -23.20 1.76 -33.75
CA THR A 125 -23.61 2.36 -32.49
C THR A 125 -22.42 2.53 -31.54
N ASN A 126 -22.46 3.53 -30.67
CA ASN A 126 -21.48 3.73 -29.61
C ASN A 126 -21.93 3.01 -28.33
N SER A 127 -20.95 2.44 -27.61
CA SER A 127 -21.14 1.84 -26.29
C SER A 127 -20.14 2.45 -25.32
N THR A 128 -20.67 3.00 -24.23
CA THR A 128 -19.86 3.57 -23.14
C THR A 128 -20.05 2.69 -21.90
N SER A 129 -18.98 2.47 -21.13
CA SER A 129 -19.07 1.80 -19.82
C SER A 129 -20.09 2.53 -18.93
N PRO A 130 -20.89 1.81 -18.11
CA PRO A 130 -21.81 2.47 -17.15
C PRO A 130 -21.10 3.51 -16.30
N ILE A 131 -21.88 4.44 -15.72
CA ILE A 131 -21.35 5.53 -14.88
C ILE A 131 -20.27 6.31 -15.65
N ASP A 132 -20.68 6.86 -16.79
CA ASP A 132 -19.86 7.73 -17.64
C ASP A 132 -18.46 7.21 -17.98
N GLY A 133 -18.36 5.92 -18.28
CA GLY A 133 -17.08 5.31 -18.60
C GLY A 133 -16.27 4.86 -17.40
N TYR A 134 -16.94 4.47 -16.31
CA TYR A 134 -16.28 3.96 -15.10
C TYR A 134 -15.22 2.91 -15.43
N GLN A 135 -14.05 3.04 -14.81
CA GLN A 135 -12.90 2.17 -15.00
C GLN A 135 -12.86 1.09 -13.91
N TYR A 136 -13.00 -0.17 -14.32
CA TYR A 136 -13.01 -1.32 -13.41
C TYR A 136 -11.58 -1.74 -13.06
N VAL A 137 -10.93 -0.97 -12.18
CA VAL A 137 -9.61 -1.33 -11.66
C VAL A 137 -9.72 -2.60 -10.84
N VAL A 138 -8.81 -3.56 -11.08
CA VAL A 138 -8.79 -4.82 -10.34
C VAL A 138 -8.28 -4.57 -8.93
N LEU A 139 -9.11 -4.91 -7.94
CA LEU A 139 -8.77 -4.90 -6.53
C LEU A 139 -8.82 -6.33 -5.99
N HIS A 140 -7.70 -6.80 -5.44
CA HIS A 140 -7.58 -8.11 -4.84
C HIS A 140 -8.01 -8.06 -3.37
N GLY A 141 -9.15 -8.69 -3.07
CA GLY A 141 -9.57 -8.94 -1.68
C GLY A 141 -8.80 -10.13 -1.11
N ILE A 142 -8.07 -9.94 -0.01
CA ILE A 142 -7.30 -11.00 0.63
C ILE A 142 -8.09 -11.54 1.81
N ASN A 143 -8.38 -12.83 1.76
CA ASN A 143 -9.06 -13.52 2.85
C ASN A 143 -8.09 -13.77 4.01
N ASP A 144 -8.58 -13.71 5.25
CA ASP A 144 -7.78 -13.91 6.47
C ASP A 144 -7.09 -15.32 6.52
N ASN A 145 -7.60 -16.31 5.76
CA ASN A 145 -6.99 -17.63 5.65
C ASN A 145 -5.96 -17.73 4.51
N SER A 146 -5.68 -16.66 3.78
CA SER A 146 -4.63 -16.61 2.77
C SER A 146 -3.29 -16.26 3.41
N PRO A 147 -2.17 -16.91 3.01
CA PRO A 147 -0.84 -16.47 3.47
C PRO A 147 -0.53 -15.01 3.11
N ASP A 148 -1.13 -14.49 2.02
CA ASP A 148 -0.92 -13.09 1.59
C ASP A 148 -1.52 -12.05 2.56
N THR A 149 -2.34 -12.48 3.54
CA THR A 149 -2.95 -11.56 4.53
C THR A 149 -1.90 -10.88 5.39
N ILE A 150 -0.76 -11.53 5.63
CA ILE A 150 0.31 -11.01 6.48
C ILE A 150 0.89 -9.68 5.99
N TRP A 151 0.92 -9.46 4.66
CA TRP A 151 1.53 -8.25 4.07
C TRP A 151 0.78 -6.96 4.40
N ILE A 152 -0.47 -7.05 4.86
CA ILE A 152 -1.29 -5.88 5.22
C ILE A 152 -1.74 -5.94 6.68
N LYS A 153 -1.86 -7.14 7.24
CA LYS A 153 -2.39 -7.41 8.58
C LYS A 153 -1.57 -8.46 9.30
N GLY A 154 -0.25 -8.31 9.33
CA GLY A 154 0.65 -9.27 9.94
C GLY A 154 0.52 -9.39 11.48
N ASP A 155 -0.09 -8.41 12.13
CA ASP A 155 -0.43 -8.41 13.55
C ASP A 155 -1.72 -9.21 13.87
N ASP A 156 -2.65 -9.33 12.91
CA ASP A 156 -3.83 -10.19 13.04
C ASP A 156 -3.41 -11.67 13.07
N SER A 157 -4.12 -12.48 13.83
CA SER A 157 -3.81 -13.90 14.01
C SER A 157 -2.38 -14.21 14.51
N CYS A 158 -1.63 -13.20 15.00
CA CYS A 158 -0.30 -13.34 15.58
C CYS A 158 -0.35 -13.41 17.13
N PRO A 159 -0.21 -14.59 17.78
CA PRO A 159 -0.16 -14.71 19.23
C PRO A 159 0.97 -13.92 19.88
N ALA A 160 2.15 -13.85 19.26
CA ALA A 160 3.28 -13.10 19.78
C ALA A 160 2.96 -11.60 19.87
N TYR A 161 2.39 -11.01 18.83
CA TYR A 161 1.91 -9.62 18.85
C TYR A 161 0.87 -9.41 19.97
N LYS A 162 -0.16 -10.24 20.02
CA LYS A 162 -1.24 -10.13 21.01
C LYS A 162 -0.72 -10.17 22.44
N ASN A 163 0.30 -10.99 22.71
CA ASN A 163 0.91 -11.09 24.03
C ASN A 163 1.79 -9.87 24.34
N ALA A 164 2.60 -9.44 23.39
CA ALA A 164 3.49 -8.28 23.54
C ALA A 164 2.68 -6.98 23.70
N SER A 165 1.69 -6.75 22.87
CA SER A 165 0.79 -5.59 22.95
C SER A 165 0.04 -5.55 24.30
N LYS A 166 -0.56 -6.67 24.73
CA LYS A 166 -1.21 -6.77 26.06
C LYS A 166 -0.27 -6.58 27.22
N SER A 167 1.04 -6.82 27.06
CA SER A 167 2.02 -6.61 28.15
C SER A 167 2.20 -5.13 28.46
N PHE A 168 1.94 -4.22 27.50
CA PHE A 168 1.98 -2.78 27.72
C PHE A 168 1.01 -2.35 28.82
N ALA A 169 -0.20 -2.89 28.83
CA ALA A 169 -1.17 -2.58 29.88
C ALA A 169 -0.73 -2.97 31.29
N LYS A 170 0.36 -3.75 31.45
CA LYS A 170 0.94 -4.15 32.74
C LYS A 170 2.21 -3.41 33.07
N SER A 171 2.70 -2.52 32.21
CA SER A 171 3.89 -1.71 32.47
C SER A 171 3.64 -0.64 33.49
N ASP A 172 4.69 -0.25 34.21
CA ASP A 172 4.63 0.83 35.20
C ASP A 172 4.18 2.13 34.51
N GLU A 173 4.70 2.44 33.32
CA GLU A 173 4.30 3.60 32.54
C GLU A 173 2.79 3.64 32.26
N PHE A 174 2.21 2.53 31.87
CA PHE A 174 0.77 2.46 31.61
C PHE A 174 -0.04 2.68 32.89
N GLN A 175 0.36 2.06 34.00
CA GLN A 175 -0.34 2.18 35.27
C GLN A 175 -0.23 3.60 35.83
N GLU A 176 0.93 4.25 35.72
CA GLU A 176 1.10 5.67 36.11
C GLU A 176 0.16 6.58 35.28
N ARG A 177 -0.02 6.31 34.00
CA ARG A 177 -0.98 7.05 33.15
C ARG A 177 -2.43 6.78 33.55
N VAL A 178 -2.80 5.54 33.88
CA VAL A 178 -4.13 5.21 34.42
C VAL A 178 -4.42 6.05 35.69
N ASP A 179 -3.50 6.07 36.63
CA ASP A 179 -3.67 6.80 37.88
C ASP A 179 -3.72 8.32 37.64
N ALA A 180 -2.80 8.86 36.85
CA ALA A 180 -2.70 10.29 36.60
C ALA A 180 -3.89 10.87 35.79
N THR A 181 -4.60 10.05 35.02
CA THR A 181 -5.72 10.51 34.18
C THR A 181 -7.09 10.09 34.67
N SER A 182 -7.18 9.45 35.85
CA SER A 182 -8.44 8.89 36.36
C SER A 182 -9.54 9.95 36.55
N ASP A 183 -9.23 11.12 37.10
CA ASP A 183 -10.18 12.22 37.33
C ASP A 183 -10.60 12.84 35.99
N PHE A 184 -9.69 12.95 35.01
CA PHE A 184 -9.98 13.44 33.66
C PHE A 184 -11.01 12.54 32.97
N TYR A 185 -10.77 11.24 32.93
CA TYR A 185 -11.71 10.29 32.29
C TYR A 185 -13.06 10.22 33.02
N ALA A 186 -13.04 10.29 34.39
CA ALA A 186 -14.29 10.28 35.13
C ALA A 186 -15.22 11.45 34.77
N GLY A 187 -14.65 12.59 34.35
CA GLY A 187 -15.41 13.75 33.87
C GLY A 187 -16.28 13.51 32.63
N PHE A 188 -16.00 12.47 31.85
CA PHE A 188 -16.77 12.13 30.66
C PHE A 188 -17.87 11.10 30.89
N TYR A 189 -18.01 10.58 32.10
CA TYR A 189 -18.97 9.52 32.40
C TYR A 189 -20.41 9.94 32.07
N ASP A 190 -20.86 11.10 32.51
CA ASP A 190 -22.22 11.58 32.25
C ASP A 190 -22.48 11.81 30.77
N VAL A 191 -21.46 12.17 30.00
CA VAL A 191 -21.54 12.41 28.56
C VAL A 191 -21.63 11.09 27.78
N LEU A 192 -20.97 10.03 28.26
CA LEU A 192 -20.81 8.76 27.54
C LEU A 192 -21.64 7.61 28.15
N SER A 193 -22.19 7.75 29.37
CA SER A 193 -22.99 6.72 30.02
C SER A 193 -24.47 6.73 29.59
N GLY A 194 -24.96 7.84 29.04
CA GLY A 194 -26.37 8.05 28.73
C GLY A 194 -26.83 7.36 27.45
N GLY A 195 -27.53 6.25 27.59
CA GLY A 195 -28.39 5.70 26.54
C GLY A 195 -27.70 5.03 25.34
N VAL A 196 -26.96 5.76 24.52
CA VAL A 196 -26.41 5.22 23.26
C VAL A 196 -25.12 4.45 23.50
N TYR A 197 -24.20 4.96 24.30
CA TYR A 197 -22.87 4.37 24.42
C TYR A 197 -22.76 3.28 25.49
N ASN A 198 -23.66 3.27 26.48
CA ASN A 198 -23.75 2.27 27.56
C ASN A 198 -22.40 1.96 28.24
N LEU A 199 -21.55 2.99 28.36
CA LEU A 199 -20.28 2.90 29.08
C LEU A 199 -20.54 2.87 30.59
N LYS A 200 -19.74 2.08 31.29
CA LYS A 200 -19.78 1.96 32.77
C LYS A 200 -18.65 2.77 33.38
N PRO A 201 -18.74 3.11 34.70
CA PRO A 201 -17.66 3.85 35.36
C PRO A 201 -16.28 3.20 35.17
N GLU A 202 -16.20 1.88 35.24
CA GLU A 202 -14.96 1.13 35.08
C GLU A 202 -14.36 1.22 33.65
N ASN A 203 -15.15 1.69 32.66
CA ASN A 203 -14.65 1.93 31.31
C ASN A 203 -14.01 3.31 31.15
N MET A 204 -14.25 4.25 32.09
CA MET A 204 -13.70 5.61 32.08
C MET A 204 -12.26 5.62 32.57
N THR A 205 -11.34 5.19 31.76
CA THR A 205 -9.93 5.02 32.13
C THR A 205 -9.04 5.05 30.87
N TYR A 206 -7.78 5.35 31.06
CA TYR A 206 -6.74 5.30 30.02
C TYR A 206 -6.68 3.95 29.30
N ALA A 207 -7.06 2.85 29.93
CA ALA A 207 -7.14 1.54 29.27
C ALA A 207 -8.16 1.50 28.11
N ASN A 208 -9.07 2.46 28.03
CA ASN A 208 -10.02 2.65 26.95
C ASN A 208 -9.79 3.98 26.19
N ALA A 209 -8.60 4.55 26.27
CA ALA A 209 -8.28 5.87 25.71
C ALA A 209 -8.75 6.02 24.28
N TYR A 210 -8.38 5.07 23.41
CA TYR A 210 -8.79 5.11 22.02
C TYR A 210 -10.31 5.03 21.83
N ASN A 211 -10.98 4.11 22.51
CA ASN A 211 -12.43 3.95 22.38
C ASN A 211 -13.19 5.20 22.82
N ILE A 212 -12.74 5.86 23.90
CA ILE A 212 -13.34 7.09 24.41
C ILE A 212 -13.11 8.24 23.43
N PHE A 213 -11.88 8.42 22.95
CA PHE A 213 -11.57 9.39 21.91
C PHE A 213 -12.43 9.16 20.66
N ASP A 214 -12.46 7.92 20.15
CA ASP A 214 -13.18 7.54 18.94
C ASP A 214 -14.69 7.84 19.06
N LEU A 215 -15.31 7.50 20.20
CA LEU A 215 -16.71 7.81 20.45
C LEU A 215 -17.00 9.31 20.40
N VAL A 216 -16.17 10.11 21.06
CA VAL A 216 -16.33 11.58 21.07
C VAL A 216 -16.08 12.17 19.69
N ASN A 217 -15.00 11.76 19.03
CA ASN A 217 -14.64 12.26 17.71
C ASN A 217 -15.72 11.95 16.67
N VAL A 218 -16.18 10.70 16.60
CA VAL A 218 -17.24 10.28 15.65
C VAL A 218 -18.58 10.99 15.99
N ALA A 219 -18.90 11.17 17.27
CA ALA A 219 -20.09 11.91 17.64
C ALA A 219 -20.04 13.38 17.24
N ARG A 220 -18.89 14.02 17.32
CA ARG A 220 -18.69 15.41 16.88
C ARG A 220 -18.86 15.56 15.37
N ILE A 221 -18.49 14.56 14.61
CA ILE A 221 -18.59 14.58 13.14
C ILE A 221 -20.02 14.26 12.69
N HIS A 222 -20.67 13.25 13.29
CA HIS A 222 -21.86 12.64 12.71
C HIS A 222 -23.13 12.71 13.54
N ASN A 223 -23.07 13.03 14.85
CA ASN A 223 -24.23 12.89 15.74
C ASN A 223 -24.58 14.18 16.47
N GLU A 224 -25.44 14.99 15.87
CA GLU A 224 -25.93 16.26 16.42
C GLU A 224 -26.70 16.10 17.76
N THR A 225 -27.25 14.93 18.02
CA THR A 225 -28.06 14.68 19.21
C THR A 225 -27.25 14.09 20.37
N SER A 226 -26.01 13.67 20.14
CA SER A 226 -25.15 13.13 21.19
C SER A 226 -24.64 14.23 22.11
N PRO A 227 -24.71 14.06 23.44
CA PRO A 227 -24.05 14.94 24.39
C PRO A 227 -22.51 15.05 24.16
N ALA A 228 -21.90 14.00 23.63
CA ALA A 228 -20.46 13.95 23.33
C ALA A 228 -20.01 15.01 22.30
N ARG A 229 -20.90 15.49 21.43
CA ARG A 229 -20.61 16.60 20.51
C ARG A 229 -20.19 17.90 21.20
N ASN A 230 -20.62 18.09 22.45
CA ASN A 230 -20.37 19.30 23.22
C ASN A 230 -19.04 19.25 24.02
N VAL A 231 -18.30 18.15 23.92
CA VAL A 231 -16.95 18.08 24.48
C VAL A 231 -16.09 19.18 23.84
N SER A 232 -15.34 19.91 24.66
CA SER A 232 -14.53 21.04 24.19
C SER A 232 -13.42 20.60 23.23
N ASP A 233 -12.88 21.54 22.44
CA ASP A 233 -11.73 21.24 21.57
C ASP A 233 -10.48 20.89 22.40
N GLU A 234 -10.31 21.52 23.56
CA GLU A 234 -9.21 21.21 24.48
C GLU A 234 -9.32 19.79 25.05
N ASP A 235 -10.51 19.40 25.50
CA ASP A 235 -10.75 18.04 25.99
C ASP A 235 -10.61 16.99 24.88
N LEU A 236 -11.09 17.27 23.68
CA LEU A 236 -10.92 16.38 22.54
C LEU A 236 -9.44 16.22 22.19
N PHE A 237 -8.67 17.31 22.19
CA PHE A 237 -7.23 17.26 21.95
C PHE A 237 -6.52 16.41 23.04
N GLN A 238 -6.89 16.59 24.30
CA GLN A 238 -6.34 15.77 25.40
C GLN A 238 -6.73 14.30 25.27
N LEU A 239 -7.99 13.99 24.92
CA LEU A 239 -8.44 12.61 24.64
C LEU A 239 -7.64 12.00 23.49
N ARG A 240 -7.38 12.79 22.41
CA ARG A 240 -6.57 12.38 21.27
C ARG A 240 -5.15 12.06 21.71
N THR A 241 -4.48 12.96 22.41
CA THR A 241 -3.09 12.77 22.89
C THR A 241 -2.95 11.51 23.76
N LEU A 242 -3.94 11.25 24.62
CA LEU A 242 -3.94 10.04 25.43
C LEU A 242 -4.18 8.78 24.60
N ALA A 243 -5.05 8.85 23.59
CA ALA A 243 -5.26 7.75 22.63
C ALA A 243 -3.99 7.49 21.80
N ASP A 244 -3.32 8.54 21.32
CA ASP A 244 -2.05 8.46 20.59
C ASP A 244 -1.00 7.68 21.40
N SER A 245 -0.81 8.05 22.66
CA SER A 245 0.17 7.38 23.52
C SER A 245 -0.21 5.92 23.84
N ALA A 246 -1.50 5.63 23.99
CA ALA A 246 -1.98 4.27 24.28
C ALA A 246 -1.78 3.35 23.06
N GLU A 247 -2.13 3.82 21.88
CA GLU A 247 -2.00 3.04 20.63
C GLU A 247 -0.54 2.88 20.22
N LEU A 248 0.29 3.94 20.32
CA LEU A 248 1.72 3.82 20.04
C LEU A 248 2.37 2.77 20.96
N GLY A 249 2.10 2.82 22.27
CA GLY A 249 2.66 1.85 23.23
C GLY A 249 2.23 0.40 23.00
N GLN A 250 1.09 0.17 22.34
CA GLN A 250 0.63 -1.18 21.94
C GLN A 250 1.32 -1.68 20.67
N ASN A 251 1.70 -0.77 19.77
CA ASN A 251 2.20 -1.09 18.44
C ASN A 251 3.70 -0.91 18.26
N TRP A 252 4.38 -0.30 19.24
CA TRP A 252 5.83 -0.11 19.20
C TRP A 252 6.50 -0.22 20.56
N ASN A 253 7.60 -0.93 20.61
CA ASN A 253 8.58 -0.90 21.71
C ASN A 253 9.88 -1.55 21.24
N ALA A 254 10.98 -0.81 21.24
CA ALA A 254 12.30 -1.31 20.82
C ALA A 254 12.78 -2.58 21.56
N SER A 255 12.31 -2.80 22.81
CA SER A 255 12.64 -4.01 23.57
C SER A 255 11.69 -5.18 23.35
N GLN A 256 10.62 -4.99 22.56
CA GLN A 256 9.60 -6.00 22.28
C GLN A 256 9.20 -5.94 20.78
N PRO A 257 10.05 -6.37 19.86
CA PRO A 257 9.83 -6.26 18.42
C PRO A 257 8.52 -6.90 17.96
N ALA A 258 8.03 -7.93 18.65
CA ALA A 258 6.73 -8.53 18.31
C ALA A 258 5.55 -7.54 18.32
N ARG A 259 5.68 -6.31 18.89
CA ARG A 259 4.63 -5.27 18.78
C ARG A 259 4.57 -4.65 17.39
N SER A 260 5.64 -4.72 16.62
CA SER A 260 5.77 -4.08 15.30
C SER A 260 5.61 -5.04 14.12
N ILE A 261 5.25 -6.29 14.36
CA ILE A 261 5.11 -7.33 13.32
C ILE A 261 4.27 -6.86 12.12
N GLY A 262 3.17 -6.09 12.34
CA GLY A 262 2.36 -5.56 11.25
C GLY A 262 3.13 -4.64 10.30
N ALA A 263 4.11 -3.88 10.81
CA ALA A 263 4.98 -3.05 9.97
C ALA A 263 6.12 -3.86 9.33
N GLU A 264 6.68 -4.82 10.06
CA GLU A 264 7.74 -5.71 9.55
C GLU A 264 7.25 -6.51 8.33
N THR A 265 6.02 -7.02 8.39
CA THR A 265 5.39 -7.71 7.24
C THR A 265 5.00 -6.73 6.12
N LEU A 266 4.51 -5.53 6.44
CA LEU A 266 4.24 -4.52 5.41
C LEU A 266 5.50 -4.16 4.63
N LEU A 267 6.64 -3.98 5.30
CA LEU A 267 7.93 -3.73 4.63
C LEU A 267 8.30 -4.87 3.68
N GLY A 268 8.06 -6.13 4.06
CA GLY A 268 8.22 -7.28 3.17
C GLY A 268 7.32 -7.21 1.94
N GLY A 269 6.05 -6.84 2.13
CA GLY A 269 5.10 -6.60 1.04
C GLY A 269 5.52 -5.45 0.11
N VAL A 270 6.01 -4.33 0.67
CA VAL A 270 6.54 -3.19 -0.09
C VAL A 270 7.76 -3.62 -0.91
N LEU A 271 8.74 -4.29 -0.30
CA LEU A 271 9.92 -4.81 -1.00
C LEU A 271 9.53 -5.73 -2.14
N THR A 272 8.54 -6.61 -1.93
CA THR A 272 8.03 -7.52 -2.97
C THR A 272 7.48 -6.73 -4.17
N GLN A 273 6.69 -5.67 -3.96
CA GLN A 273 6.11 -4.88 -5.05
C GLN A 273 7.18 -4.05 -5.79
N LEU A 274 8.13 -3.46 -5.07
CA LEU A 274 9.25 -2.74 -5.69
C LEU A 274 10.15 -3.69 -6.49
N ASN A 275 10.44 -4.89 -5.96
CA ASN A 275 11.16 -5.94 -6.70
C ASN A 275 10.43 -6.35 -7.98
N GLN A 276 9.09 -6.41 -7.97
CA GLN A 276 8.32 -6.69 -9.19
C GLN A 276 8.44 -5.55 -10.21
N THR A 277 8.48 -4.30 -9.77
CA THR A 277 8.73 -3.15 -10.63
C THR A 277 10.12 -3.27 -11.27
N VAL A 278 11.16 -3.57 -10.48
CA VAL A 278 12.53 -3.77 -10.98
C VAL A 278 12.61 -4.96 -11.93
N ALA A 279 12.13 -6.13 -11.53
CA ALA A 279 12.19 -7.36 -12.33
C ALA A 279 11.38 -7.30 -13.64
N SER A 280 10.35 -6.48 -13.68
CA SER A 280 9.55 -6.25 -14.89
C SER A 280 10.04 -5.09 -15.75
N GLU A 281 11.19 -4.49 -15.41
CA GLU A 281 11.74 -3.31 -16.08
C GLU A 281 10.70 -2.17 -16.18
N GLY A 282 10.05 -1.88 -15.03
CA GLY A 282 9.06 -0.83 -14.91
C GLY A 282 7.71 -1.12 -15.60
N LYS A 283 7.33 -2.36 -15.85
CA LYS A 283 5.97 -2.68 -16.34
C LYS A 283 4.92 -2.55 -15.24
N LEU A 284 5.21 -3.08 -14.03
CA LEU A 284 4.44 -2.74 -12.85
C LEU A 284 4.89 -1.35 -12.39
N LYS A 285 3.95 -0.43 -12.25
CA LYS A 285 4.24 0.98 -12.01
C LYS A 285 3.68 1.51 -10.70
N PHE A 286 2.53 1.01 -10.29
CA PHE A 286 1.86 1.49 -9.10
C PHE A 286 1.24 0.33 -8.33
N SER A 287 1.51 0.27 -7.03
CA SER A 287 0.94 -0.72 -6.13
C SER A 287 0.23 -0.03 -4.97
N LEU A 288 -0.99 -0.47 -4.65
CA LEU A 288 -1.81 0.04 -3.55
C LEU A 288 -2.10 -1.06 -2.54
N TYR A 289 -1.81 -0.79 -1.27
CA TYR A 289 -2.31 -1.53 -0.13
C TYR A 289 -3.25 -0.64 0.69
N ALA A 290 -4.36 -1.17 1.17
CA ALA A 290 -5.25 -0.46 2.08
C ALA A 290 -5.30 -1.15 3.44
N GLY A 291 -5.13 -0.38 4.52
CA GLY A 291 -5.04 -0.92 5.88
C GLY A 291 -5.47 0.06 6.95
N SER A 292 -4.99 -0.18 8.17
CA SER A 292 -5.36 0.52 9.39
C SER A 292 -4.21 1.34 9.98
N TYR A 293 -4.52 2.14 11.00
CA TYR A 293 -3.56 3.06 11.65
C TYR A 293 -2.48 2.35 12.49
N ASP A 294 -2.77 1.19 13.01
CA ASP A 294 -1.86 0.36 13.80
C ASP A 294 -0.58 0.01 13.05
N THR A 295 -0.71 -0.35 11.78
CA THR A 295 0.42 -0.57 10.88
C THR A 295 1.28 0.69 10.70
N PHE A 296 0.67 1.89 10.62
CA PHE A 296 1.43 3.15 10.57
C PHE A 296 2.24 3.37 11.85
N LEU A 297 1.60 3.20 13.02
CA LEU A 297 2.28 3.40 14.29
C LEU A 297 3.46 2.44 14.47
N ALA A 298 3.27 1.18 14.12
CA ALA A 298 4.34 0.18 14.11
C ALA A 298 5.46 0.59 13.13
N PHE A 299 5.10 1.05 11.92
CA PHE A 299 6.05 1.48 10.91
C PHE A 299 6.88 2.70 11.34
N PHE A 300 6.26 3.69 11.97
CA PHE A 300 6.98 4.86 12.47
C PHE A 300 8.10 4.47 13.44
N GLY A 301 7.86 3.44 14.26
CA GLY A 301 8.89 2.90 15.14
C GLY A 301 9.97 2.11 14.40
N VAL A 302 9.59 1.16 13.54
CA VAL A 302 10.53 0.29 12.80
C VAL A 302 11.44 1.10 11.86
N ALA A 303 10.89 2.18 11.30
CA ALA A 303 11.61 3.05 10.38
C ALA A 303 12.41 4.18 11.06
N ASP A 304 12.53 4.17 12.41
CA ASP A 304 13.24 5.16 13.23
C ASP A 304 12.73 6.61 13.04
N LEU A 305 11.42 6.78 12.75
CA LEU A 305 10.81 8.08 12.47
C LEU A 305 10.45 8.87 13.73
N LEU A 306 10.34 8.22 14.89
CA LEU A 306 9.99 8.87 16.15
C LEU A 306 10.99 9.97 16.54
N ASP A 307 12.27 9.80 16.19
CA ASP A 307 13.30 10.80 16.41
C ASP A 307 13.34 11.90 15.32
N VAL A 308 12.57 11.73 14.23
CA VAL A 308 12.54 12.68 13.09
C VAL A 308 11.50 13.77 13.31
N SER A 309 10.28 13.43 13.77
CA SER A 309 9.21 14.39 14.04
C SER A 309 8.26 13.91 15.12
N GLU A 310 7.77 14.86 15.91
CA GLU A 310 6.68 14.64 16.90
C GLU A 310 5.38 14.14 16.21
N ASP A 311 5.19 14.41 14.93
CA ASP A 311 4.02 13.96 14.17
C ASP A 311 3.91 12.43 14.10
N PHE A 312 5.02 11.71 14.26
CA PHE A 312 5.05 10.24 14.25
C PHE A 312 4.74 9.59 15.61
N HIS A 313 4.53 10.39 16.67
CA HIS A 313 4.16 9.88 18.00
C HIS A 313 2.66 9.64 18.20
N GLY A 314 1.84 9.85 17.17
CA GLY A 314 0.39 9.74 17.27
C GLY A 314 -0.28 9.03 16.10
N LEU A 315 -1.59 8.83 16.28
CA LEU A 315 -2.44 8.26 15.26
C LEU A 315 -2.39 9.12 13.98
N PRO A 316 -2.12 8.56 12.81
CA PRO A 316 -2.28 9.29 11.57
C PRO A 316 -3.75 9.71 11.39
N GLU A 317 -4.02 10.80 10.68
CA GLU A 317 -5.39 11.21 10.35
C GLU A 317 -6.08 10.20 9.40
N TYR A 318 -7.43 10.26 9.31
CA TYR A 318 -8.17 9.46 8.32
C TYR A 318 -7.67 9.72 6.90
N ALA A 319 -7.57 8.67 6.08
CA ALA A 319 -7.04 8.69 4.72
C ALA A 319 -5.56 9.12 4.62
N SER A 320 -4.78 9.03 5.70
CA SER A 320 -3.32 9.16 5.62
C SER A 320 -2.72 8.09 4.73
N THR A 321 -1.61 8.44 4.08
CA THR A 321 -0.89 7.53 3.21
C THR A 321 0.61 7.59 3.44
N MET A 322 1.30 6.49 3.20
CA MET A 322 2.74 6.44 3.01
C MET A 322 3.06 5.85 1.65
N ALA A 323 4.06 6.41 0.98
CA ALA A 323 4.46 6.04 -0.36
C ALA A 323 5.97 5.77 -0.42
N PHE A 324 6.35 4.72 -1.12
CA PHE A 324 7.73 4.39 -1.46
C PHE A 324 7.89 4.60 -2.95
N GLU A 325 8.67 5.58 -3.35
CA GLU A 325 8.95 5.89 -4.75
C GLU A 325 10.29 5.29 -5.18
N LEU A 326 10.26 4.50 -6.25
CA LEU A 326 11.44 4.02 -6.95
C LEU A 326 11.75 5.00 -8.08
N PHE A 327 12.93 5.59 -8.07
CA PHE A 327 13.32 6.61 -9.03
C PHE A 327 14.79 6.52 -9.40
N SER A 328 15.20 7.25 -10.42
CA SER A 328 16.59 7.45 -10.82
C SER A 328 16.84 8.90 -11.21
N ASP A 329 18.07 9.23 -11.54
CA ASP A 329 18.38 10.45 -12.29
C ASP A 329 17.61 10.47 -13.61
N ASP A 330 17.48 11.65 -14.22
CA ASP A 330 16.69 11.89 -15.44
C ASP A 330 17.05 10.92 -16.58
N THR A 331 16.06 10.14 -17.00
CA THR A 331 16.19 9.15 -18.07
C THR A 331 14.84 8.92 -18.78
N ASP A 332 14.90 8.56 -20.07
CA ASP A 332 13.73 8.17 -20.88
C ASP A 332 13.42 6.66 -20.83
N GLU A 333 14.27 5.86 -20.19
CA GLU A 333 14.13 4.40 -20.12
C GLU A 333 14.39 3.90 -18.70
N PHE A 334 13.90 2.70 -18.39
CA PHE A 334 14.19 2.04 -17.13
C PHE A 334 15.67 1.69 -17.06
N PRO A 335 16.38 2.03 -15.96
CA PRO A 335 17.83 1.76 -15.84
C PRO A 335 18.14 0.28 -16.00
N SER A 336 19.21 0.00 -16.77
CA SER A 336 19.72 -1.36 -16.93
C SER A 336 20.56 -1.84 -15.75
N ASP A 337 21.08 -0.91 -14.95
CA ASP A 337 21.81 -1.16 -13.72
C ASP A 337 20.96 -0.72 -12.53
N THR A 338 20.77 -1.62 -11.58
CA THR A 338 20.01 -1.32 -10.36
C THR A 338 20.75 -0.38 -9.41
N ASP A 339 22.05 -0.18 -9.60
CA ASP A 339 22.85 0.79 -8.84
C ASP A 339 22.44 2.24 -9.15
N ASP A 340 21.78 2.49 -10.30
CA ASP A 340 21.23 3.79 -10.68
C ASP A 340 19.85 4.07 -10.01
N LEU A 341 19.24 3.07 -9.36
CA LEU A 341 17.95 3.20 -8.72
C LEU A 341 18.07 3.66 -7.27
N GLN A 342 17.11 4.48 -6.86
CA GLN A 342 16.96 4.99 -5.51
C GLN A 342 15.54 4.80 -5.02
N VAL A 343 15.37 4.76 -3.69
CA VAL A 343 14.05 4.74 -3.03
C VAL A 343 13.96 5.89 -2.04
N ARG A 344 12.84 6.60 -2.05
CA ARG A 344 12.47 7.57 -1.01
C ARG A 344 11.12 7.26 -0.43
N TRP A 345 10.89 7.73 0.78
CA TRP A 345 9.65 7.53 1.49
C TRP A 345 8.96 8.87 1.74
N LEU A 346 7.66 8.89 1.47
CA LEU A 346 6.83 10.06 1.66
C LEU A 346 5.65 9.73 2.57
N PHE A 347 5.28 10.68 3.40
CA PHE A 347 4.12 10.59 4.27
C PHE A 347 3.17 11.77 4.02
N LYS A 348 1.87 11.45 3.98
CA LYS A 348 0.77 12.41 3.93
C LYS A 348 -0.17 12.17 5.09
N ASN A 349 -0.30 13.14 5.98
CA ASN A 349 -1.17 13.04 7.16
C ASN A 349 -2.59 13.54 6.85
N GLY A 350 -3.46 12.62 6.46
CA GLY A 350 -4.86 12.92 6.09
C GLY A 350 -5.00 13.66 4.75
N THR A 351 -6.20 14.17 4.50
CA THR A 351 -6.52 14.87 3.24
C THR A 351 -5.87 16.24 3.13
N SER A 352 -5.64 16.94 4.24
CA SER A 352 -5.08 18.29 4.25
C SER A 352 -3.56 18.33 4.35
N GLY A 353 -2.90 17.22 4.70
CA GLY A 353 -1.44 17.14 4.76
C GLY A 353 -0.81 17.17 3.38
N GLU A 354 0.40 17.69 3.27
CA GLU A 354 1.23 17.58 2.07
C GLU A 354 1.96 16.24 2.04
N LEU A 355 2.21 15.69 0.87
CA LEU A 355 3.02 14.49 0.70
C LEU A 355 4.49 14.90 0.86
N THR A 356 5.05 14.62 2.03
CA THR A 356 6.37 15.10 2.46
C THR A 356 7.36 13.96 2.56
N ASN A 357 8.59 14.17 2.06
CA ASN A 357 9.69 13.23 2.17
C ASN A 357 10.32 13.27 3.56
N PHE A 358 10.62 12.09 4.12
CA PHE A 358 11.33 11.92 5.38
C PHE A 358 12.40 10.84 5.27
N PRO A 359 13.54 10.99 5.97
CA PRO A 359 14.59 9.98 6.00
C PRO A 359 14.13 8.70 6.71
N LEU A 360 14.44 7.54 6.13
CA LEU A 360 14.14 6.23 6.71
C LEU A 360 15.32 5.68 7.53
N PHE A 361 15.00 4.82 8.49
CA PHE A 361 15.93 3.93 9.18
C PHE A 361 17.07 4.67 9.88
N GLY A 362 16.80 5.88 10.39
CA GLY A 362 17.80 6.70 11.09
C GLY A 362 18.97 7.16 10.23
N THR A 363 18.91 7.02 8.91
CA THR A 363 20.02 7.34 8.00
C THR A 363 20.28 8.83 7.85
N GLY A 364 19.26 9.66 8.05
CA GLY A 364 19.30 11.11 7.82
C GLY A 364 19.42 11.49 6.32
N GLU A 365 19.22 10.54 5.40
CA GLU A 365 19.26 10.73 3.95
C GLU A 365 17.84 10.78 3.38
N ASP A 366 17.59 11.70 2.45
CA ASP A 366 16.27 11.89 1.82
C ASP A 366 15.90 10.74 0.87
N SER A 367 16.87 9.95 0.42
CA SER A 367 16.72 8.74 -0.38
C SER A 367 17.82 7.75 -0.10
N LEU A 368 17.58 6.49 -0.39
CA LEU A 368 18.55 5.38 -0.29
C LEU A 368 18.78 4.78 -1.66
N SER A 369 20.02 4.39 -1.98
CA SER A 369 20.24 3.53 -3.15
C SER A 369 19.42 2.25 -3.03
N TRP A 370 18.98 1.69 -4.15
CA TRP A 370 18.19 0.45 -4.17
C TRP A 370 18.82 -0.67 -3.33
N SER A 371 20.12 -0.91 -3.51
CA SER A 371 20.85 -1.95 -2.76
C SER A 371 20.85 -1.70 -1.25
N ARG A 372 21.01 -0.43 -0.83
CA ARG A 372 20.94 -0.07 0.59
C ARG A 372 19.55 -0.20 1.15
N PHE A 373 18.53 0.25 0.41
CA PHE A 373 17.14 0.09 0.82
C PHE A 373 16.78 -1.38 1.03
N VAL A 374 17.17 -2.26 0.10
CA VAL A 374 16.98 -3.72 0.25
C VAL A 374 17.62 -4.24 1.54
N THR A 375 18.89 -3.89 1.79
CA THR A 375 19.60 -4.32 3.00
C THR A 375 18.90 -3.84 4.28
N GLU A 376 18.54 -2.55 4.35
CA GLU A 376 17.86 -1.98 5.52
C GLU A 376 16.48 -2.61 5.76
N VAL A 377 15.74 -2.97 4.70
CA VAL A 377 14.48 -3.66 4.80
C VAL A 377 14.67 -5.11 5.24
N GLU A 378 15.61 -5.85 4.65
CA GLU A 378 15.90 -7.26 5.03
C GLU A 378 16.30 -7.40 6.50
N GLU A 379 16.95 -6.39 7.09
CA GLU A 379 17.29 -6.37 8.51
C GLU A 379 16.09 -6.17 9.44
N ARG A 380 14.98 -5.62 8.94
CA ARG A 380 13.82 -5.19 9.74
C ARG A 380 12.52 -5.89 9.37
N ALA A 381 12.42 -6.41 8.16
CA ALA A 381 11.20 -6.95 7.61
C ALA A 381 11.07 -8.44 7.82
N ILE A 382 9.84 -8.91 7.89
CA ILE A 382 9.48 -10.30 7.66
C ILE A 382 9.14 -10.42 6.17
N ILE A 383 9.97 -11.13 5.41
CA ILE A 383 9.86 -11.26 3.96
C ILE A 383 9.35 -12.64 3.52
N ASP A 384 9.20 -13.56 4.44
CA ASP A 384 8.72 -14.92 4.21
C ASP A 384 7.56 -15.29 5.14
N VAL A 385 6.60 -16.04 4.61
CA VAL A 385 5.43 -16.49 5.38
C VAL A 385 5.79 -17.49 6.47
N GLY A 386 6.77 -18.37 6.23
CA GLY A 386 7.27 -19.34 7.21
C GLY A 386 7.90 -18.64 8.42
N ASP A 387 8.70 -17.59 8.17
CA ASP A 387 9.29 -16.76 9.21
C ASP A 387 8.21 -16.08 10.05
N TRP A 388 7.16 -15.55 9.41
CA TRP A 388 6.02 -15.02 10.14
C TRP A 388 5.32 -16.06 10.99
N CYS A 389 5.06 -17.26 10.44
CA CYS A 389 4.42 -18.34 11.17
C CYS A 389 5.23 -18.72 12.42
N ALA A 390 6.55 -18.82 12.30
CA ALA A 390 7.46 -19.14 13.39
C ALA A 390 7.51 -18.02 14.45
N GLN A 391 7.75 -16.76 14.04
CA GLN A 391 7.85 -15.60 14.95
C GLN A 391 6.54 -15.33 15.67
N CYS A 392 5.41 -15.46 14.99
CA CYS A 392 4.09 -15.29 15.58
C CYS A 392 3.67 -16.47 16.45
N SER A 393 4.29 -17.65 16.34
CA SER A 393 3.75 -18.91 16.84
C SER A 393 2.31 -19.10 16.36
N ALA A 394 2.08 -18.80 15.08
CA ALA A 394 0.76 -18.82 14.47
C ALA A 394 0.29 -20.25 14.23
N THR A 395 -1.03 -20.47 14.30
CA THR A 395 -1.66 -21.77 14.09
C THR A 395 -2.64 -21.75 12.92
N GLU A 396 -2.46 -20.78 12.01
CA GLU A 396 -3.26 -20.67 10.81
C GLU A 396 -3.00 -21.85 9.88
N ASP A 397 -4.04 -22.35 9.20
CA ASP A 397 -3.95 -23.55 8.38
C ASP A 397 -2.84 -23.49 7.32
N PHE A 398 -2.53 -22.31 6.79
CA PHE A 398 -1.46 -22.13 5.81
C PHE A 398 -0.07 -22.29 6.42
N CYS A 399 0.12 -22.07 7.73
CA CYS A 399 1.42 -22.25 8.38
C CYS A 399 1.90 -23.72 8.36
N ALA A 400 0.98 -24.67 8.35
CA ALA A 400 1.34 -26.08 8.24
C ALA A 400 2.14 -26.43 6.97
N ALA A 401 2.03 -25.61 5.91
CA ALA A 401 2.80 -25.82 4.69
C ALA A 401 4.28 -25.40 4.82
N TYR A 402 4.64 -24.67 5.87
CA TYR A 402 5.98 -24.14 6.13
C TYR A 402 6.69 -24.83 7.31
N GLU A 403 6.00 -25.73 8.05
CA GLU A 403 6.60 -26.46 9.19
C GLU A 403 7.63 -27.52 8.73
N ASP A 404 7.53 -28.03 7.50
CA ASP A 404 8.39 -29.09 6.98
C ASP A 404 9.76 -28.59 6.44
N ASP A 405 9.91 -27.28 6.17
CA ASP A 405 11.18 -26.73 5.63
C ASP A 405 12.27 -26.57 6.71
N GLU A 406 11.92 -26.33 7.99
CA GLU A 406 12.92 -26.30 9.07
C GLU A 406 13.62 -27.65 9.32
N SER A 407 13.00 -28.78 8.95
CA SER A 407 13.60 -30.09 9.13
C SER A 407 14.62 -30.46 8.05
N ALA A 408 14.64 -29.75 6.92
CA ALA A 408 15.58 -29.99 5.82
C ALA A 408 16.92 -29.26 5.98
N GLU A 409 16.96 -28.15 6.71
CA GLU A 409 18.19 -27.38 6.90
C GLU A 409 19.15 -27.92 7.97
N THR A 410 18.72 -28.89 8.79
CA THR A 410 19.55 -29.44 9.88
C THR A 410 20.43 -30.65 9.49
N GLU A 411 20.38 -31.14 8.26
CA GLU A 411 21.20 -32.31 7.83
C GLU A 411 22.39 -32.03 6.90
N GLU A 412 22.65 -30.77 6.47
CA GLU A 412 23.76 -30.43 5.54
C GLU A 412 24.86 -29.53 6.08
N ASP A 413 25.10 -29.46 7.38
CA ASP A 413 26.31 -28.80 7.91
C ASP A 413 27.43 -29.80 8.21
N ASN A 414 28.08 -30.30 7.15
CA ASN A 414 29.47 -30.76 7.20
C ASN A 414 30.06 -30.83 5.78
N GLU A 415 30.51 -29.69 5.24
CA GLU A 415 31.74 -29.59 4.46
C GLU A 415 32.17 -28.14 4.26
N GLU A 416 33.49 -27.95 4.39
CA GLU A 416 34.22 -26.71 4.47
C GLU A 416 34.21 -25.83 3.20
N GLY A 417 34.08 -24.50 3.41
CA GLY A 417 35.00 -23.54 2.77
C GLY A 417 34.58 -22.94 1.43
N GLY A 418 34.19 -21.67 1.42
CA GLY A 418 34.15 -20.88 0.19
C GLY A 418 33.52 -19.50 0.34
N ASN A 419 34.35 -18.49 0.54
CA ASN A 419 34.01 -17.08 0.59
C ASN A 419 33.42 -16.60 -0.77
N GLY A 420 32.22 -16.01 -0.76
CA GLY A 420 31.63 -15.35 -1.92
C GLY A 420 30.26 -14.76 -1.55
N GLY A 421 30.15 -13.44 -1.50
CA GLY A 421 28.90 -12.73 -1.21
C GLY A 421 27.79 -13.11 -2.21
N GLY A 422 26.85 -13.90 -1.76
CA GLY A 422 25.65 -14.31 -2.50
C GLY A 422 24.41 -13.91 -1.71
N MET A 423 23.36 -13.54 -2.44
CA MET A 423 22.02 -13.27 -1.90
C MET A 423 21.56 -14.43 -1.02
N SER A 424 20.83 -14.15 0.06
CA SER A 424 20.30 -15.17 0.97
C SER A 424 19.37 -16.16 0.22
N ASN A 425 19.35 -17.42 0.66
CA ASN A 425 18.56 -18.48 0.03
C ASN A 425 17.05 -18.17 0.02
N ALA A 426 16.55 -17.35 0.95
CA ALA A 426 15.17 -16.90 1.00
C ALA A 426 14.81 -15.98 -0.18
N VAL A 427 15.68 -15.02 -0.51
CA VAL A 427 15.54 -14.16 -1.70
C VAL A 427 15.65 -14.99 -2.99
N ALA A 428 16.53 -15.98 -3.02
CA ALA A 428 16.66 -16.90 -4.14
C ALA A 428 15.39 -17.77 -4.34
N GLY A 429 14.69 -18.14 -3.26
CA GLY A 429 13.46 -18.93 -3.31
C GLY A 429 12.28 -18.17 -3.91
N VAL A 430 12.07 -16.92 -3.48
CA VAL A 430 11.00 -16.05 -4.02
C VAL A 430 11.30 -15.68 -5.48
N ILE A 431 12.56 -15.36 -5.81
CA ILE A 431 12.99 -15.12 -7.19
C ILE A 431 12.85 -16.41 -8.03
N GLY A 432 13.16 -17.57 -7.46
CA GLY A 432 13.04 -18.87 -8.14
C GLY A 432 11.60 -19.25 -8.52
N ALA A 433 10.62 -19.00 -7.65
CA ALA A 433 9.20 -19.26 -7.95
C ALA A 433 8.66 -18.32 -9.03
N MET A 434 9.09 -17.06 -9.05
CA MET A 434 8.67 -16.06 -10.04
C MET A 434 9.40 -16.26 -11.39
N VAL A 435 10.66 -16.64 -11.38
CA VAL A 435 11.42 -16.97 -12.60
C VAL A 435 10.84 -18.23 -13.27
N THR A 436 10.42 -19.24 -12.50
CA THR A 436 9.77 -20.43 -13.07
C THR A 436 8.44 -20.10 -13.77
N LEU A 437 7.62 -19.22 -13.20
CA LEU A 437 6.39 -18.74 -13.85
C LEU A 437 6.68 -17.91 -15.11
N GLY A 438 7.68 -17.05 -15.08
CA GLY A 438 8.14 -16.27 -16.22
C GLY A 438 8.71 -17.15 -17.34
N VAL A 439 9.52 -18.14 -17.01
CA VAL A 439 10.10 -19.11 -17.98
C VAL A 439 9.02 -20.00 -18.57
N VAL A 440 8.05 -20.48 -17.80
CA VAL A 440 6.92 -21.27 -18.29
C VAL A 440 6.05 -20.42 -19.24
N ALA A 441 5.81 -19.14 -18.93
CA ALA A 441 5.08 -18.24 -19.82
C ALA A 441 5.85 -17.96 -21.12
N LEU A 442 7.17 -17.76 -21.07
CA LEU A 442 8.03 -17.58 -22.24
C LEU A 442 8.09 -18.85 -23.10
N ILE A 443 8.25 -20.02 -22.51
CA ILE A 443 8.22 -21.30 -23.24
C ILE A 443 6.84 -21.51 -23.88
N GLY A 444 5.77 -21.20 -23.16
CA GLY A 444 4.40 -21.25 -23.70
C GLY A 444 4.22 -20.31 -24.91
N ALA A 445 4.71 -19.08 -24.83
CA ALA A 445 4.68 -18.12 -25.93
C ALA A 445 5.51 -18.56 -27.15
N VAL A 446 6.72 -19.09 -26.91
CA VAL A 446 7.58 -19.62 -27.98
C VAL A 446 6.95 -20.83 -28.67
N VAL A 447 6.38 -21.78 -27.91
CA VAL A 447 5.66 -22.93 -28.46
C VAL A 447 4.41 -22.49 -29.23
N PHE A 448 3.68 -21.50 -28.76
CA PHE A 448 2.53 -20.93 -29.48
C PHE A 448 2.94 -20.26 -30.77
N LEU A 449 4.02 -19.48 -30.78
CA LEU A 449 4.56 -18.84 -31.98
C LEU A 449 5.11 -19.86 -33.00
N MET A 450 5.76 -20.93 -32.51
CA MET A 450 6.20 -22.03 -33.41
C MET A 450 5.02 -22.81 -34.01
N LYS A 451 3.95 -23.05 -33.25
CA LYS A 451 2.71 -23.64 -33.78
C LYS A 451 2.07 -22.74 -34.81
N LYS A 452 2.02 -21.43 -34.59
CA LYS A 452 1.45 -20.45 -35.55
C LYS A 452 2.27 -20.37 -36.83
N ARG A 453 3.60 -20.48 -36.76
CA ARG A 453 4.47 -20.55 -37.94
C ARG A 453 4.32 -21.85 -38.73
N LYS A 454 4.10 -23.01 -38.08
CA LYS A 454 3.84 -24.29 -38.77
C LYS A 454 2.49 -24.30 -39.52
N THR A 455 1.45 -23.67 -38.96
CA THR A 455 0.15 -23.53 -39.62
C THR A 455 0.20 -22.59 -40.84
N ALA A 456 1.05 -21.54 -40.80
CA ALA A 456 1.24 -20.63 -41.91
C ALA A 456 2.07 -21.27 -43.06
N ALA A 457 2.99 -22.19 -42.76
CA ALA A 457 3.80 -22.89 -43.76
C ALA A 457 3.04 -24.00 -44.50
N HIS A 458 1.93 -24.53 -43.97
CA HIS A 458 1.10 -25.54 -44.65
C HIS A 458 -0.02 -24.94 -45.53
N GLY A 459 -0.19 -23.59 -45.50
CA GLY A 459 -1.19 -22.87 -46.28
C GLY A 459 -0.73 -22.42 -47.69
N VAL A 460 0.57 -22.56 -48.02
CA VAL A 460 1.14 -21.99 -49.27
C VAL A 460 1.32 -23.03 -50.39
N GLU A 461 1.08 -24.33 -50.15
CA GLU A 461 1.38 -25.38 -51.16
C GLU A 461 0.16 -25.98 -51.88
N LYS A 462 -0.97 -25.25 -51.98
CA LYS A 462 -2.10 -25.67 -52.84
C LYS A 462 -2.73 -24.50 -53.58
N SER A 463 -2.00 -23.91 -54.53
CA SER A 463 -2.60 -23.10 -55.58
C SER A 463 -1.62 -22.89 -56.74
N SER A 464 -1.39 -23.92 -57.55
CA SER A 464 -1.02 -23.73 -58.96
C SER A 464 -1.39 -24.98 -59.71
N VAL A 465 -2.02 -24.77 -60.88
CA VAL A 465 -2.39 -25.67 -61.97
C VAL A 465 -3.91 -25.97 -62.08
N ARG A 466 -4.66 -25.20 -62.84
CA ARG A 466 -5.05 -25.53 -64.16
C ARG A 466 -6.01 -24.51 -64.79
N SER A 467 -5.59 -23.92 -65.90
CA SER A 467 -6.43 -23.22 -66.84
C SER A 467 -7.21 -24.25 -67.73
N GLY A 468 -8.38 -23.87 -68.20
CA GLY A 468 -9.08 -24.61 -69.21
C GLY A 468 -10.56 -24.28 -69.33
N SER A 469 -10.86 -23.31 -70.10
CA SER A 469 -11.98 -23.07 -71.06
C SER A 469 -13.32 -23.80 -70.94
N THR A 470 -14.31 -23.04 -71.13
CA THR A 470 -15.44 -23.05 -72.02
C THR A 470 -16.84 -23.11 -71.41
N ASP A 471 -17.54 -22.05 -71.68
CA ASP A 471 -18.90 -21.89 -72.21
C ASP A 471 -20.15 -22.37 -71.46
N ALA A 472 -20.99 -21.39 -71.38
CA ALA A 472 -22.41 -21.34 -71.76
C ALA A 472 -23.51 -21.75 -70.76
N ASN A 473 -24.29 -20.76 -70.56
CA ASN A 473 -25.75 -20.73 -70.68
C ASN A 473 -26.66 -21.02 -69.46
N ALA A 474 -27.34 -19.95 -69.15
CA ALA A 474 -28.81 -19.83 -69.10
C ALA A 474 -29.58 -20.28 -67.86
N THR A 475 -30.31 -19.28 -67.40
CA THR A 475 -31.70 -19.26 -66.94
C THR A 475 -32.05 -19.66 -65.55
N SER A 476 -32.47 -18.61 -64.80
CA SER A 476 -33.87 -18.45 -64.37
C SER A 476 -34.33 -19.14 -63.10
N ASN A 477 -34.90 -18.28 -62.30
CA ASN A 477 -36.08 -18.36 -61.45
C ASN A 477 -35.95 -18.71 -59.93
N ASN A 478 -36.37 -17.68 -59.20
CA ASN A 478 -37.43 -17.65 -58.19
C ASN A 478 -37.37 -18.67 -57.00
N VAL A 479 -37.21 -18.24 -55.83
CA VAL A 479 -38.26 -17.77 -54.88
C VAL A 479 -37.55 -17.05 -53.73
#